data_5e92565df75fe5f407d774aa0123255b
#
_entry.id   5e92565df75fe5f407d774aa0123255b
#
_cell.length_a   1.000
_cell.length_b   1.000
_cell.length_c   1.000
_cell.angle_alpha   90.00
_cell.angle_beta   90.00
_cell.angle_gamma   90.00
#
_symmetry.space_group_name_H-M   'P 1'
#
loop_
_entity.id
_entity.type
_entity.pdbx_description
1 polymer ?
#
loop_
_entity_poly.entity_id
_entity_poly.type
_entity_poly.pdbx_seq_one_letter_code
_entity_poly.pdbx_strand_id
1 'polypeptide(L)'
;MHLMDSACGRILIVDDDAALLKVMDAYLSRLGYGVDACRGAAEAWALMQANPCMHAWALVDLNMPGMRGEELARRILDLNVAIRLVVVSGYPARFSGVETLDANRVSFLPKPFAPKELAEAFK
;
A
#
# COMPACT_ATOMS: atom_id res chain seq x y z
N MET A 1 -1.47 25.31 2.53
CA MET A 1 -1.39 24.64 2.03
C MET A 1 -0.84 23.83 1.56
N HIS A 2 -0.83 23.25 1.38
CA HIS A 2 -0.28 22.68 0.74
C HIS A 2 -0.50 21.86 -0.22
N LEU A 3 -0.54 22.11 -0.95
CA LEU A 3 -0.96 21.61 -2.19
C LEU A 3 0.03 20.75 -2.84
N MET A 4 1.23 21.12 -2.72
CA MET A 4 2.27 20.29 -3.25
C MET A 4 2.34 18.95 -2.57
N ASP A 5 1.74 18.85 -1.42
CA ASP A 5 1.72 17.59 -0.72
C ASP A 5 0.89 16.56 -1.44
N SER A 6 -0.13 16.98 -2.18
CA SER A 6 -0.95 16.02 -2.88
C SER A 6 -0.21 15.34 -4.02
N ALA A 7 0.83 15.98 -4.56
CA ALA A 7 1.61 15.38 -5.64
C ALA A 7 2.44 14.21 -5.15
N CYS A 8 2.92 14.26 -3.88
CA CYS A 8 3.73 13.20 -3.29
C CYS A 8 3.06 12.59 -2.08
N GLY A 9 1.78 12.89 -1.89
CA GLY A 9 1.05 12.44 -0.71
C GLY A 9 -0.04 11.44 -0.97
N ARG A 10 -0.10 10.89 -2.17
CA ARG A 10 -1.14 9.94 -2.52
C ARG A 10 -0.87 8.58 -1.91
N ILE A 11 -1.93 7.80 -1.77
CA ILE A 11 -1.85 6.43 -1.27
C ILE A 11 -2.11 5.48 -2.43
N LEU A 12 -1.20 4.54 -2.63
CA LEU A 12 -1.39 3.43 -3.56
C LEU A 12 -1.96 2.26 -2.78
N ILE A 13 -3.08 1.70 -3.21
CA ILE A 13 -3.62 0.50 -2.57
C ILE A 13 -3.67 -0.63 -3.59
N VAL A 14 -3.21 -1.81 -3.19
CA VAL A 14 -3.08 -2.96 -4.07
C VAL A 14 -3.71 -4.18 -3.41
N ASP A 15 -4.80 -4.67 -3.99
CA ASP A 15 -5.52 -5.82 -3.47
C ASP A 15 -6.34 -6.42 -4.60
N ASP A 16 -6.31 -7.75 -4.73
CA ASP A 16 -7.06 -8.42 -5.79
C ASP A 16 -8.55 -8.61 -5.45
N ASP A 17 -8.94 -8.36 -4.22
CA ASP A 17 -10.34 -8.36 -3.80
C ASP A 17 -10.97 -7.03 -4.21
N ALA A 18 -11.71 -7.03 -5.31
CA ALA A 18 -12.27 -5.81 -5.88
C ALA A 18 -13.23 -5.11 -4.92
N ALA A 19 -14.00 -5.88 -4.15
CA ALA A 19 -14.95 -5.28 -3.20
C ALA A 19 -14.23 -4.57 -2.06
N LEU A 20 -13.21 -5.20 -1.50
CA LEU A 20 -12.41 -4.60 -0.44
C LEU A 20 -11.68 -3.37 -0.94
N LEU A 21 -11.11 -3.46 -2.14
CA LEU A 21 -10.39 -2.36 -2.76
C LEU A 21 -11.29 -1.13 -2.91
N LYS A 22 -12.52 -1.36 -3.35
CA LYS A 22 -13.49 -0.28 -3.54
C LYS A 22 -13.85 0.37 -2.20
N VAL A 23 -14.03 -0.43 -1.16
CA VAL A 23 -14.35 0.09 0.17
C VAL A 23 -13.19 0.90 0.72
N MET A 24 -11.97 0.40 0.59
CA MET A 24 -10.80 1.12 1.08
C MET A 24 -10.61 2.45 0.35
N ASP A 25 -10.77 2.44 -0.98
CA ASP A 25 -10.66 3.64 -1.78
C ASP A 25 -11.67 4.69 -1.33
N ALA A 26 -12.93 4.28 -1.20
CA ALA A 26 -13.99 5.21 -0.78
C ALA A 26 -13.73 5.78 0.60
N TYR A 27 -13.29 4.94 1.53
CA TYR A 27 -13.05 5.38 2.90
C TYR A 27 -11.87 6.35 2.98
N LEU A 28 -10.76 6.02 2.37
CA LEU A 28 -9.57 6.86 2.39
C LEU A 28 -9.79 8.16 1.63
N SER A 29 -10.52 8.11 0.52
CA SER A 29 -10.85 9.30 -0.24
C SER A 29 -11.71 10.25 0.59
N ARG A 30 -12.64 9.70 1.36
CA ARG A 30 -13.49 10.52 2.24
C ARG A 30 -12.68 11.21 3.32
N LEU A 31 -11.59 10.60 3.75
CA LEU A 31 -10.70 11.21 4.74
C LEU A 31 -9.80 12.29 4.15
N GLY A 32 -9.84 12.47 2.83
CA GLY A 32 -9.09 13.53 2.16
C GLY A 32 -7.83 13.07 1.44
N TYR A 33 -7.54 11.77 1.43
CA TYR A 33 -6.37 11.27 0.72
C TYR A 33 -6.65 11.14 -0.78
N GLY A 34 -5.63 11.37 -1.60
CA GLY A 34 -5.67 10.95 -2.99
C GLY A 34 -5.31 9.48 -3.05
N VAL A 35 -6.11 8.68 -3.76
CA VAL A 35 -5.97 7.23 -3.74
C VAL A 35 -5.87 6.70 -5.17
N ASP A 36 -4.91 5.81 -5.40
CA ASP A 36 -4.82 5.05 -6.63
C ASP A 36 -4.98 3.58 -6.27
N ALA A 37 -6.04 2.97 -6.80
CA ALA A 37 -6.40 1.60 -6.46
C ALA A 37 -6.03 0.67 -7.60
N CYS A 38 -5.26 -0.38 -7.30
CA CYS A 38 -4.81 -1.35 -8.28
C CYS A 38 -5.23 -2.75 -7.85
N ARG A 39 -5.66 -3.57 -8.80
CA ARG A 39 -6.17 -4.90 -8.52
C ARG A 39 -5.10 -5.98 -8.59
N GLY A 40 -3.88 -5.61 -8.92
CA GLY A 40 -2.80 -6.58 -8.98
C GLY A 40 -1.45 -5.92 -8.95
N ALA A 41 -0.43 -6.74 -8.69
CA ALA A 41 0.94 -6.24 -8.52
C ALA A 41 1.50 -5.66 -9.82
N ALA A 42 1.18 -6.25 -10.96
CA ALA A 42 1.71 -5.77 -12.24
C ALA A 42 1.21 -4.36 -12.55
N GLU A 43 -0.08 -4.12 -12.31
CA GLU A 43 -0.68 -2.81 -12.50
C GLU A 43 -0.05 -1.78 -11.58
N ALA A 44 0.12 -2.16 -10.31
CA ALA A 44 0.71 -1.27 -9.31
C ALA A 44 2.16 -0.94 -9.66
N TRP A 45 2.91 -1.94 -10.09
CA TRP A 45 4.32 -1.74 -10.44
C TRP A 45 4.45 -0.81 -11.65
N ALA A 46 3.60 -0.99 -12.67
CA ALA A 46 3.61 -0.13 -13.84
C ALA A 46 3.33 1.32 -13.46
N LEU A 47 2.37 1.53 -12.58
CA LEU A 47 2.03 2.87 -12.11
C LEU A 47 3.18 3.51 -11.34
N MET A 48 3.82 2.74 -10.47
CA MET A 48 4.96 3.23 -9.68
C MET A 48 6.14 3.58 -10.57
N GLN A 49 6.41 2.76 -11.58
CA GLN A 49 7.52 3.05 -12.50
C GLN A 49 7.29 4.31 -13.30
N ALA A 50 6.02 4.56 -13.67
CA ALA A 50 5.68 5.77 -14.42
C ALA A 50 5.77 7.02 -13.56
N ASN A 51 5.52 6.88 -12.25
CA ASN A 51 5.46 8.02 -11.32
C ASN A 51 6.12 7.66 -9.99
N PRO A 52 7.46 7.53 -9.95
CA PRO A 52 8.14 7.00 -8.76
C PRO A 52 7.96 7.79 -7.48
N CYS A 53 7.69 9.09 -7.58
CA CYS A 53 7.59 9.97 -6.41
C CYS A 53 6.16 10.36 -6.08
N MET A 54 5.17 9.80 -6.76
CA MET A 54 3.79 10.26 -6.61
C MET A 54 3.16 9.87 -5.27
N HIS A 55 3.57 8.75 -4.71
CA HIS A 55 2.92 8.19 -3.53
C HIS A 55 3.78 8.34 -2.28
N ALA A 56 3.15 8.79 -1.19
CA ALA A 56 3.79 8.80 0.13
C ALA A 56 3.58 7.48 0.86
N TRP A 57 2.52 6.75 0.50
CA TRP A 57 2.13 5.51 1.14
C TRP A 57 1.75 4.47 0.11
N ALA A 58 2.00 3.21 0.43
CA ALA A 58 1.48 2.09 -0.35
C ALA A 58 0.95 1.04 0.61
N LEU A 59 -0.24 0.52 0.31
CA LEU A 59 -0.82 -0.60 1.04
C LEU A 59 -0.82 -1.79 0.09
N VAL A 60 -0.17 -2.87 0.47
CA VAL A 60 0.02 -4.02 -0.39
C VAL A 60 -0.48 -5.29 0.30
N ASP A 61 -1.44 -5.97 -0.36
CA ASP A 61 -1.89 -7.28 0.08
C ASP A 61 -0.83 -8.31 -0.32
N LEU A 62 -0.38 -9.09 0.63
CA LEU A 62 0.64 -10.12 0.37
C LEU A 62 0.10 -11.34 -0.34
N ASN A 63 -1.21 -11.54 -0.32
CA ASN A 63 -1.84 -12.76 -0.84
C ASN A 63 -2.52 -12.52 -2.18
N MET A 64 -1.73 -12.17 -3.19
CA MET A 64 -2.25 -11.93 -4.53
C MET A 64 -1.67 -12.91 -5.52
N PRO A 65 -2.42 -13.28 -6.57
CA PRO A 65 -1.86 -14.12 -7.63
C PRO A 65 -0.87 -13.35 -8.48
N GLY A 66 0.01 -14.06 -9.17
CA GLY A 66 1.02 -13.44 -10.01
C GLY A 66 2.24 -13.01 -9.22
N MET A 67 2.69 -11.77 -9.39
CA MET A 67 3.80 -11.25 -8.60
C MET A 67 3.43 -11.27 -7.13
N ARG A 68 4.30 -11.82 -6.31
CA ARG A 68 4.04 -11.91 -4.88
C ARG A 68 4.04 -10.52 -4.24
N GLY A 69 3.17 -10.36 -3.24
CA GLY A 69 3.09 -9.09 -2.54
C GLY A 69 4.41 -8.68 -1.90
N GLU A 70 5.16 -9.66 -1.37
CA GLU A 70 6.47 -9.39 -0.79
C GLU A 70 7.45 -8.83 -1.81
N GLU A 71 7.41 -9.37 -3.02
CA GLU A 71 8.27 -8.91 -4.10
C GLU A 71 7.90 -7.48 -4.51
N LEU A 72 6.61 -7.22 -4.67
CA LEU A 72 6.14 -5.89 -4.99
C LEU A 72 6.54 -4.89 -3.91
N ALA A 73 6.37 -5.27 -2.64
CA ALA A 73 6.74 -4.42 -1.52
C ALA A 73 8.21 -4.04 -1.57
N ARG A 74 9.07 -5.02 -1.83
CA ARG A 74 10.51 -4.78 -1.92
C ARG A 74 10.85 -3.85 -3.06
N ARG A 75 10.24 -4.06 -4.22
CA ARG A 75 10.47 -3.21 -5.39
C ARG A 75 10.03 -1.78 -5.15
N ILE A 76 8.89 -1.60 -4.48
CA ILE A 76 8.39 -0.27 -4.15
C ILE A 76 9.35 0.46 -3.22
N LEU A 77 9.82 -0.23 -2.19
CA LEU A 77 10.75 0.36 -1.23
C LEU A 77 12.07 0.77 -1.88
N ASP A 78 12.54 -0.04 -2.85
CA ASP A 78 13.78 0.27 -3.56
C ASP A 78 13.59 1.44 -4.53
N LEU A 79 12.43 1.54 -5.14
CA LEU A 79 12.16 2.56 -6.14
C LEU A 79 11.94 3.95 -5.52
N ASN A 80 11.26 4.01 -4.40
CA ASN A 80 10.92 5.26 -3.74
C ASN A 80 11.45 5.23 -2.31
N VAL A 81 12.53 5.95 -2.06
CA VAL A 81 13.23 5.90 -0.77
C VAL A 81 12.45 6.53 0.37
N ALA A 82 11.44 7.34 0.07
CA ALA A 82 10.67 8.04 1.08
C ALA A 82 9.32 7.39 1.38
N ILE A 83 8.88 6.43 0.56
CA ILE A 83 7.55 5.86 0.70
C ILE A 83 7.45 5.01 1.98
N ARG A 84 6.29 5.03 2.61
CA ARG A 84 5.97 4.18 3.73
C ARG A 84 5.00 3.10 3.28
N LEU A 85 5.18 1.91 3.78
CA LEU A 85 4.46 0.75 3.31
C LEU A 85 3.61 0.14 4.42
N VAL A 86 2.36 -0.16 4.10
CA VAL A 86 1.47 -0.93 4.97
C VAL A 86 1.25 -2.27 4.30
N VAL A 87 1.65 -3.33 4.96
CA VAL A 87 1.53 -4.68 4.43
C VAL A 87 0.32 -5.36 5.06
N VAL A 88 -0.54 -5.90 4.22
CA VAL A 88 -1.79 -6.52 4.67
C VAL A 88 -1.74 -8.01 4.41
N SER A 89 -2.08 -8.81 5.42
CA SER A 89 -2.06 -10.26 5.28
C SER A 89 -2.93 -10.92 6.34
N GLY A 90 -3.49 -12.06 5.99
CA GLY A 90 -4.18 -12.92 6.95
C GLY A 90 -3.24 -13.86 7.67
N TYR A 91 -1.97 -13.86 7.31
CA TYR A 91 -0.96 -14.74 7.88
C TYR A 91 0.00 -13.97 8.76
N PRO A 92 0.67 -14.64 9.73
CA PRO A 92 1.71 -13.98 10.51
C PRO A 92 2.83 -13.46 9.61
N ALA A 93 3.37 -12.32 9.97
CA ALA A 93 4.40 -11.65 9.20
C ALA A 93 5.62 -12.53 8.94
N ARG A 94 6.01 -13.29 9.93
CA ARG A 94 7.23 -14.10 9.84
C ARG A 94 7.18 -15.17 8.77
N PHE A 95 6.00 -15.48 8.26
CA PHE A 95 5.87 -16.48 7.21
C PHE A 95 5.86 -15.88 5.82
N SER A 96 5.93 -14.56 5.72
CA SER A 96 5.87 -13.88 4.43
C SER A 96 7.22 -13.29 4.00
N GLY A 97 8.20 -13.28 4.87
CA GLY A 97 9.49 -12.68 4.58
C GLY A 97 9.51 -11.18 4.77
N VAL A 98 8.40 -10.61 5.22
CA VAL A 98 8.26 -9.17 5.36
C VAL A 98 9.16 -8.62 6.47
N GLU A 99 9.47 -9.44 7.46
CA GLU A 99 10.33 -9.00 8.55
C GLU A 99 11.74 -8.64 8.10
N THR A 100 12.11 -9.01 6.86
CA THR A 100 13.42 -8.62 6.32
C THR A 100 13.39 -7.27 5.64
N LEU A 101 12.22 -6.64 5.51
CA LEU A 101 12.10 -5.33 4.92
C LEU A 101 12.41 -4.26 5.96
N ASP A 102 12.59 -3.03 5.48
CA ASP A 102 12.94 -1.90 6.34
C ASP A 102 11.85 -1.65 7.38
N ALA A 103 12.13 -2.01 8.64
CA ALA A 103 11.17 -1.89 9.74
C ALA A 103 10.76 -0.44 10.03
N ASN A 104 11.58 0.52 9.63
CA ASN A 104 11.26 1.94 9.85
C ASN A 104 10.24 2.47 8.86
N ARG A 105 10.04 1.76 7.77
CA ARG A 105 9.17 2.19 6.68
C ARG A 105 8.01 1.24 6.45
N VAL A 106 7.98 0.10 7.10
CA VAL A 106 6.99 -0.94 6.87
C VAL A 106 6.19 -1.18 8.15
N SER A 107 4.88 -1.20 8.03
CA SER A 107 4.00 -1.59 9.12
C SER A 107 3.04 -2.66 8.65
N PHE A 108 2.43 -3.33 9.61
CA PHE A 108 1.54 -4.46 9.37
C PHE A 108 0.11 -4.13 9.70
N LEU A 109 -0.80 -4.59 8.86
CA LEU A 109 -2.22 -4.49 9.13
C LEU A 109 -2.83 -5.88 8.89
N PRO A 110 -3.10 -6.65 9.95
CA PRO A 110 -3.66 -8.00 9.77
C PRO A 110 -5.11 -7.97 9.30
N LYS A 111 -5.47 -8.91 8.46
CA LYS A 111 -6.86 -9.10 8.03
C LYS A 111 -7.58 -10.02 9.00
N PRO A 112 -8.85 -9.79 9.26
CA PRO A 112 -9.64 -8.63 8.84
C PRO A 112 -9.35 -7.40 9.69
N PHE A 113 -9.52 -6.23 9.14
CA PHE A 113 -9.30 -4.98 9.87
C PHE A 113 -10.54 -4.09 9.78
N ALA A 114 -10.73 -3.25 10.80
CA ALA A 114 -11.81 -2.29 10.83
C ALA A 114 -11.36 -1.00 10.13
N PRO A 115 -12.30 -0.17 9.66
CA PRO A 115 -11.94 1.11 9.02
C PRO A 115 -11.06 1.98 9.89
N LYS A 116 -11.28 1.96 11.21
CA LYS A 116 -10.47 2.73 12.13
C LYS A 116 -9.00 2.28 12.10
N GLU A 117 -8.78 0.98 12.02
CA GLU A 117 -7.43 0.43 11.95
C GLU A 117 -6.75 0.82 10.65
N LEU A 118 -7.52 0.84 9.56
CA LEU A 118 -7.00 1.28 8.27
C LEU A 118 -6.55 2.74 8.35
N ALA A 119 -7.37 3.62 8.93
CA ALA A 119 -7.04 5.02 9.06
C ALA A 119 -5.79 5.23 9.91
N GLU A 120 -5.66 4.46 11.00
CA GLU A 120 -4.50 4.56 11.88
C GLU A 120 -3.20 4.16 11.20
N ALA A 121 -3.29 3.25 10.24
CA ALA A 121 -2.10 2.76 9.55
C ALA A 121 -1.39 3.84 8.74
N PHE A 122 -2.09 4.90 8.39
CA PHE A 122 -1.55 5.99 7.56
C PHE A 122 -1.22 7.24 8.37
N LYS A 123 -0.89 7.10 9.63
CA LYS A 123 -0.52 8.23 10.47
C LYS A 123 0.93 8.24 10.92
#